data_9531f650316078a61746c08432b78275
#
_entry.id   9531f650316078a61746c08432b78275
#
_cell.length_a   1.000
_cell.length_b   1.000
_cell.length_c   1.000
_cell.angle_alpha   90.00
_cell.angle_beta   90.00
_cell.angle_gamma   90.00
#
_symmetry.space_group_name_H-M   'P 1'
#
loop_
_entity.id
_entity.type
_entity.pdbx_description
1 polymer ?
#
loop_
_entity_poly.entity_id
_entity_poly.type
_entity_poly.pdbx_seq_one_letter_code
_entity_poly.pdbx_strand_id
1 'polypeptide(L)'
;MNMNLGKTLSVGFLSLLLLVCLSACGAEETTPPAETTPKLQLNDDGTGTYTDLLTSGENDSLKALATVYFHYEGDAITSVDSVRVKAVEGWVSIQQDTELNTAGISYNEERSQAAVPFTYYASIGSGMAVYDNIVVVNLEYREG
;
A
#
# COMPACT_ATOMS: atom_id res chain seq x y z
N MET A 1 -42.43 -33.84 36.87
CA MET A 1 -41.22 -34.58 37.06
C MET A 1 -40.22 -34.51 35.87
N ASN A 2 -40.44 -33.68 34.87
CA ASN A 2 -39.67 -33.79 33.63
C ASN A 2 -39.31 -32.42 33.03
N MET A 3 -39.01 -31.43 33.85
CA MET A 3 -38.94 -30.03 33.35
C MET A 3 -37.56 -29.41 33.34
N ASN A 4 -36.50 -30.16 33.66
CA ASN A 4 -35.17 -29.55 33.80
C ASN A 4 -34.14 -29.89 32.71
N LEU A 5 -34.52 -30.72 31.75
CA LEU A 5 -33.58 -31.11 30.68
C LEU A 5 -33.43 -30.03 29.57
N GLY A 6 -34.48 -29.21 29.39
CA GLY A 6 -34.45 -28.18 28.36
C GLY A 6 -33.65 -26.90 28.72
N LYS A 7 -33.46 -26.66 30.00
CA LYS A 7 -32.73 -25.45 30.45
C LYS A 7 -31.19 -25.59 30.41
N THR A 8 -30.72 -26.80 30.59
CA THR A 8 -29.27 -27.06 30.54
C THR A 8 -28.70 -27.08 29.12
N LEU A 9 -29.53 -27.45 28.13
CA LEU A 9 -29.08 -27.41 26.74
C LEU A 9 -28.93 -26.01 26.17
N SER A 10 -29.75 -25.06 26.62
CA SER A 10 -29.69 -23.69 26.12
C SER A 10 -28.47 -22.92 26.64
N VAL A 11 -28.00 -23.23 27.83
CA VAL A 11 -26.82 -22.60 28.41
C VAL A 11 -25.53 -23.11 27.76
N GLY A 12 -25.48 -24.42 27.45
CA GLY A 12 -24.34 -24.99 26.74
C GLY A 12 -24.21 -24.48 25.30
N PHE A 13 -25.33 -24.26 24.64
CA PHE A 13 -25.35 -23.74 23.28
C PHE A 13 -24.93 -22.28 23.22
N LEU A 14 -25.33 -21.47 24.19
CA LEU A 14 -24.97 -20.08 24.27
C LEU A 14 -23.47 -19.89 24.56
N SER A 15 -22.89 -20.72 25.44
CA SER A 15 -21.45 -20.64 25.72
C SER A 15 -20.59 -21.12 24.55
N LEU A 16 -21.08 -22.10 23.77
CA LEU A 16 -20.39 -22.56 22.57
C LEU A 16 -20.40 -21.48 21.47
N LEU A 17 -21.51 -20.77 21.31
CA LEU A 17 -21.61 -19.67 20.36
C LEU A 17 -20.67 -18.51 20.72
N LEU A 18 -20.51 -18.22 22.00
CA LEU A 18 -19.62 -17.20 22.50
C LEU A 18 -18.14 -17.55 22.22
N LEU A 19 -17.78 -18.82 22.35
CA LEU A 19 -16.44 -19.31 22.09
C LEU A 19 -16.06 -19.20 20.59
N VAL A 20 -17.01 -19.47 19.71
CA VAL A 20 -16.81 -19.34 18.25
C VAL A 20 -16.62 -17.88 17.84
N CYS A 21 -17.34 -16.95 18.44
CA CYS A 21 -17.15 -15.52 18.17
C CYS A 21 -15.78 -15.00 18.63
N LEU A 22 -15.28 -15.47 19.77
CA LEU A 22 -13.96 -15.09 20.26
C LEU A 22 -12.81 -15.62 19.39
N SER A 23 -12.94 -16.84 18.87
CA SER A 23 -11.93 -17.39 17.95
C SER A 23 -11.95 -16.73 16.59
N ALA A 24 -13.08 -16.28 16.08
CA ALA A 24 -13.17 -15.53 14.84
C ALA A 24 -12.55 -14.14 14.94
N CYS A 25 -12.75 -13.43 16.06
CA CYS A 25 -12.12 -12.14 16.32
C CYS A 25 -10.60 -12.25 16.46
N GLY A 26 -10.06 -13.32 17.03
CA GLY A 26 -8.63 -13.55 17.15
C GLY A 26 -7.92 -13.84 15.81
N ALA A 27 -8.64 -14.36 14.83
CA ALA A 27 -8.11 -14.62 13.49
C ALA A 27 -7.99 -13.35 12.63
N GLU A 28 -8.77 -12.31 12.92
CA GLU A 28 -8.73 -11.03 12.19
C GLU A 28 -7.56 -10.14 12.62
N GLU A 29 -6.96 -10.37 13.75
CA GLU A 29 -5.78 -9.64 14.25
C GLU A 29 -4.46 -10.09 13.62
N THR A 30 -4.46 -11.19 12.85
CA THR A 30 -3.29 -11.57 12.08
C THR A 30 -3.03 -10.51 11.00
N THR A 31 -1.91 -9.84 11.12
CA THR A 31 -1.44 -8.82 10.20
C THR A 31 -1.58 -9.30 8.76
N PRO A 32 -2.36 -8.63 7.90
CA PRO A 32 -2.41 -9.02 6.51
C PRO A 32 -1.01 -8.95 5.90
N PRO A 33 -0.62 -9.88 5.02
CA PRO A 33 0.63 -9.81 4.32
C PRO A 33 0.73 -8.45 3.61
N ALA A 34 1.91 -7.83 3.63
CA ALA A 34 2.15 -6.57 2.94
C ALA A 34 1.60 -6.67 1.51
N GLU A 35 0.67 -5.81 1.15
CA GLU A 35 0.11 -5.77 -0.19
C GLU A 35 1.25 -5.53 -1.18
N THR A 36 1.48 -6.49 -2.04
CA THR A 36 2.54 -6.45 -3.07
C THR A 36 2.04 -5.87 -4.38
N THR A 37 0.74 -5.60 -4.49
CA THR A 37 0.10 -5.07 -5.69
C THR A 37 0.07 -3.54 -5.66
N PRO A 38 0.28 -2.88 -6.81
CA PRO A 38 0.12 -1.45 -6.93
C PRO A 38 -1.27 -1.02 -6.48
N LYS A 39 -1.35 0.07 -5.73
CA LYS A 39 -2.59 0.61 -5.19
C LYS A 39 -2.88 1.99 -5.77
N LEU A 40 -3.96 2.09 -6.52
CA LEU A 40 -4.48 3.34 -7.08
C LEU A 40 -5.63 3.84 -6.21
N GLN A 41 -5.58 5.12 -5.82
CA GLN A 41 -6.68 5.82 -5.18
C GLN A 41 -6.96 7.11 -5.94
N LEU A 42 -8.21 7.33 -6.32
CA LEU A 42 -8.68 8.53 -7.00
C LEU A 42 -9.70 9.24 -6.12
N ASN A 43 -9.54 10.55 -5.97
CA ASN A 43 -10.42 11.42 -5.20
C ASN A 43 -11.33 12.23 -6.15
N ASP A 44 -12.51 12.59 -5.69
CA ASP A 44 -13.49 13.34 -6.49
C ASP A 44 -13.04 14.77 -6.83
N ASP A 45 -12.01 15.27 -6.16
CA ASP A 45 -11.42 16.60 -6.41
C ASP A 45 -10.40 16.63 -7.57
N GLY A 46 -10.19 15.51 -8.26
CA GLY A 46 -9.22 15.39 -9.35
C GLY A 46 -7.79 15.10 -8.89
N THR A 47 -7.59 14.78 -7.62
CA THR A 47 -6.29 14.30 -7.12
C THR A 47 -6.26 12.79 -7.02
N GLY A 48 -5.08 12.20 -7.14
CA GLY A 48 -4.91 10.76 -6.99
C GLY A 48 -3.56 10.40 -6.35
N THR A 49 -3.50 9.18 -5.86
CA THR A 49 -2.26 8.56 -5.38
C THR A 49 -2.09 7.18 -6.00
N TYR A 50 -0.85 6.86 -6.30
CA TYR A 50 -0.46 5.54 -6.78
C TYR A 50 0.71 5.04 -5.93
N THR A 51 0.52 3.91 -5.27
CA THR A 51 1.53 3.33 -4.39
C THR A 51 2.03 2.03 -4.98
N ASP A 52 3.35 1.89 -5.06
CA ASP A 52 4.02 0.69 -5.56
C ASP A 52 5.11 0.25 -4.59
N LEU A 53 5.38 -1.06 -4.59
CA LEU A 53 6.43 -1.67 -3.79
C LEU A 53 7.76 -1.62 -4.54
N LEU A 54 8.74 -0.95 -3.97
CA LEU A 54 10.11 -0.95 -4.45
C LEU A 54 10.91 -2.04 -3.73
N THR A 55 11.58 -2.88 -4.49
CA THR A 55 12.48 -3.90 -3.95
C THR A 55 13.90 -3.63 -4.41
N SER A 56 14.86 -3.84 -3.54
CA SER A 56 16.29 -3.74 -3.86
C SER A 56 17.12 -4.58 -2.90
N GLY A 57 18.43 -4.61 -3.13
CA GLY A 57 19.33 -5.44 -2.36
C GLY A 57 19.34 -6.90 -2.81
N GLU A 58 20.14 -7.69 -2.14
CA GLU A 58 20.25 -9.12 -2.42
C GLU A 58 18.97 -9.85 -2.00
N ASN A 59 18.37 -10.61 -2.91
CA ASN A 59 17.11 -11.33 -2.72
C ASN A 59 15.94 -10.43 -2.29
N ASP A 60 15.87 -9.19 -2.80
CA ASP A 60 14.83 -8.22 -2.45
C ASP A 60 14.71 -7.96 -0.93
N SER A 61 15.84 -7.96 -0.25
CA SER A 61 15.92 -7.78 1.21
C SER A 61 15.54 -6.38 1.68
N LEU A 62 15.57 -5.41 0.77
CA LEU A 62 15.19 -4.03 1.03
C LEU A 62 13.87 -3.72 0.35
N LYS A 63 12.86 -3.35 1.13
CA LYS A 63 11.52 -3.03 0.63
C LYS A 63 11.09 -1.65 1.10
N ALA A 64 10.53 -0.90 0.17
CA ALA A 64 9.97 0.42 0.42
C ALA A 64 8.67 0.62 -0.37
N LEU A 65 7.79 1.47 0.11
CA LEU A 65 6.60 1.89 -0.62
C LEU A 65 6.83 3.28 -1.18
N ALA A 66 6.71 3.41 -2.49
CA ALA A 66 6.71 4.70 -3.17
C ALA A 66 5.27 5.11 -3.48
N THR A 67 4.87 6.28 -3.02
CA THR A 67 3.56 6.86 -3.31
C THR A 67 3.73 8.09 -4.17
N VAL A 68 3.16 8.04 -5.37
CA VAL A 68 3.11 9.16 -6.32
C VAL A 68 1.81 9.92 -6.11
N TYR A 69 1.91 11.23 -5.94
CA TYR A 69 0.79 12.17 -5.85
C TYR A 69 0.63 12.88 -7.18
N PHE A 70 -0.57 12.86 -7.74
CA PHE A 70 -0.83 13.39 -9.08
C PHE A 70 -2.22 14.00 -9.19
N HIS A 71 -2.44 14.76 -10.25
CA HIS A 71 -3.76 15.24 -10.68
C HIS A 71 -4.22 14.50 -11.93
N TYR A 72 -5.52 14.31 -12.06
CA TYR A 72 -6.14 13.69 -13.21
C TYR A 72 -7.44 14.39 -13.59
N GLU A 73 -7.82 14.23 -14.83
CA GLU A 73 -9.12 14.68 -15.37
C GLU A 73 -9.66 13.60 -16.31
N GLY A 74 -10.84 13.05 -15.99
CA GLY A 74 -11.36 11.90 -16.70
C GLY A 74 -10.45 10.68 -16.56
N ASP A 75 -9.93 10.20 -17.66
CA ASP A 75 -9.01 9.06 -17.71
C ASP A 75 -7.55 9.46 -17.98
N ALA A 76 -7.23 10.76 -17.86
CA ALA A 76 -5.92 11.29 -18.17
C ALA A 76 -5.22 11.90 -16.95
N ILE A 77 -3.92 11.60 -16.76
CA ILE A 77 -3.07 12.26 -15.78
C ILE A 77 -2.69 13.63 -16.32
N THR A 78 -2.99 14.67 -15.56
CA THR A 78 -2.70 16.06 -15.96
C THR A 78 -1.36 16.56 -15.44
N SER A 79 -1.00 16.16 -14.21
CA SER A 79 0.30 16.51 -13.62
C SER A 79 0.70 15.51 -12.54
N VAL A 80 1.99 15.44 -12.26
CA VAL A 80 2.55 14.72 -11.12
C VAL A 80 3.14 15.75 -10.16
N ASP A 81 2.74 15.69 -8.90
CA ASP A 81 3.10 16.70 -7.90
C ASP A 81 4.32 16.31 -7.08
N SER A 82 4.34 15.09 -6.57
CA SER A 82 5.40 14.62 -5.69
C SER A 82 5.45 13.09 -5.59
N VAL A 83 6.55 12.59 -5.06
CA VAL A 83 6.72 11.18 -4.69
C VAL A 83 7.19 11.13 -3.23
N ARG A 84 6.65 10.21 -2.46
CA ARG A 84 7.12 9.91 -1.11
C ARG A 84 7.51 8.44 -1.01
N VAL A 85 8.61 8.17 -0.31
CA VAL A 85 9.10 6.81 -0.10
C VAL A 85 9.11 6.50 1.39
N LYS A 86 8.54 5.36 1.75
CA LYS A 86 8.46 4.87 3.12
C LYS A 86 9.12 3.49 3.23
N ALA A 87 9.99 3.32 4.22
CA ALA A 87 10.61 2.03 4.51
C ALA A 87 9.57 0.98 4.97
N VAL A 88 9.69 -0.23 4.45
CA VAL A 88 8.88 -1.39 4.86
C VAL A 88 9.76 -2.43 5.51
N GLU A 89 10.90 -2.79 4.90
CA GLU A 89 11.78 -3.84 5.38
C GLU A 89 13.24 -3.56 4.99
N GLY A 90 14.16 -3.86 5.89
CA GLY A 90 15.60 -3.84 5.65
C GLY A 90 16.28 -2.47 5.75
N TRP A 91 15.56 -1.38 5.55
CA TRP A 91 16.09 -0.03 5.64
C TRP A 91 16.21 0.45 7.08
N VAL A 92 17.31 1.11 7.43
CA VAL A 92 17.48 1.81 8.71
C VAL A 92 16.74 3.12 8.71
N SER A 93 16.87 3.88 7.62
CA SER A 93 16.13 5.13 7.43
C SER A 93 15.94 5.44 5.95
N ILE A 94 14.84 6.08 5.62
CA ILE A 94 14.59 6.70 4.33
C ILE A 94 14.17 8.14 4.59
N GLN A 95 14.80 9.11 3.90
CA GLN A 95 14.35 10.50 3.95
C GLN A 95 13.00 10.62 3.27
N GLN A 96 12.08 11.33 3.90
CA GLN A 96 10.73 11.51 3.36
C GLN A 96 10.71 12.38 2.10
N ASP A 97 11.64 13.33 2.02
CA ASP A 97 11.75 14.21 0.87
C ASP A 97 12.50 13.49 -0.25
N THR A 98 11.80 13.26 -1.33
CA THR A 98 12.34 12.70 -2.57
C THR A 98 12.54 13.81 -3.61
N GLU A 99 13.49 13.62 -4.49
CA GLU A 99 13.69 14.51 -5.63
C GLU A 99 12.93 13.97 -6.84
N LEU A 100 11.82 14.61 -7.19
CA LEU A 100 11.06 14.31 -8.38
C LEU A 100 11.77 14.89 -9.62
N ASN A 101 12.11 14.01 -10.57
CA ASN A 101 12.64 14.47 -11.86
C ASN A 101 11.48 14.83 -12.81
N THR A 102 10.96 16.03 -12.68
CA THR A 102 9.82 16.50 -13.48
C THR A 102 10.09 16.51 -14.98
N ALA A 103 11.32 16.81 -15.39
CA ALA A 103 11.72 16.82 -16.80
C ALA A 103 11.80 15.42 -17.42
N GLY A 104 11.97 14.39 -16.58
CA GLY A 104 12.04 12.99 -17.01
C GLY A 104 10.68 12.27 -17.02
N ILE A 105 9.60 12.91 -16.57
CA ILE A 105 8.26 12.31 -16.60
C ILE A 105 7.81 12.13 -18.04
N SER A 106 7.40 10.91 -18.38
CA SER A 106 6.84 10.59 -19.70
C SER A 106 5.44 10.02 -19.57
N TYR A 107 4.61 10.29 -20.55
CA TYR A 107 3.22 9.84 -20.61
C TYR A 107 2.98 9.03 -21.88
N ASN A 108 2.06 8.07 -21.81
CA ASN A 108 1.53 7.45 -23.04
C ASN A 108 0.63 8.46 -23.79
N GLU A 109 0.21 8.12 -25.02
CA GLU A 109 -0.58 9.01 -25.88
C GLU A 109 -1.90 9.45 -25.20
N GLU A 110 -2.56 8.54 -24.51
CA GLU A 110 -3.83 8.78 -23.83
C GLU A 110 -3.66 9.43 -22.45
N ARG A 111 -2.42 9.55 -21.98
CA ARG A 111 -2.08 10.01 -20.63
C ARG A 111 -2.71 9.18 -19.49
N SER A 112 -3.13 7.95 -19.79
CA SER A 112 -3.59 7.00 -18.77
C SER A 112 -2.45 6.39 -17.97
N GLN A 113 -1.21 6.56 -18.44
CA GLN A 113 0.01 6.11 -17.76
C GLN A 113 1.05 7.23 -17.73
N ALA A 114 1.80 7.27 -16.62
CA ALA A 114 2.94 8.17 -16.45
C ALA A 114 4.13 7.39 -15.86
N ALA A 115 5.27 7.43 -16.53
CA ALA A 115 6.54 6.97 -15.96
C ALA A 115 7.17 8.12 -15.18
N VAL A 116 7.31 7.94 -13.86
CA VAL A 116 7.71 8.97 -12.92
C VAL A 116 9.08 8.63 -12.33
N PRO A 117 10.17 9.23 -12.82
CA PRO A 117 11.50 9.05 -12.26
C PRO A 117 11.69 9.94 -11.02
N PHE A 118 12.33 9.38 -10.01
CA PHE A 118 12.63 10.08 -8.76
C PHE A 118 13.88 9.53 -8.11
N THR A 119 14.47 10.34 -7.24
CA THR A 119 15.64 9.99 -6.43
C THR A 119 15.25 10.05 -4.95
N TYR A 120 15.67 9.06 -4.18
CA TYR A 120 15.51 9.08 -2.72
C TYR A 120 16.81 8.73 -2.01
N TYR A 121 16.90 9.15 -0.76
CA TYR A 121 18.07 8.97 0.09
C TYR A 121 17.74 8.02 1.22
N ALA A 122 18.54 6.97 1.37
CA ALA A 122 18.29 5.92 2.35
C ALA A 122 19.57 5.34 2.92
N SER A 123 19.47 4.70 4.09
CA SER A 123 20.57 3.99 4.71
C SER A 123 20.19 2.58 5.15
N ILE A 124 21.13 1.65 5.03
CA ILE A 124 21.07 0.29 5.57
C ILE A 124 22.10 0.08 6.69
N GLY A 125 22.84 1.10 7.02
CA GLY A 125 23.91 1.08 8.05
C GLY A 125 24.37 2.49 8.35
N SER A 126 25.67 2.68 8.48
CA SER A 126 26.26 4.01 8.63
C SER A 126 26.40 4.69 7.26
N GLY A 127 25.82 5.88 7.14
CA GLY A 127 25.88 6.67 5.92
C GLY A 127 24.64 6.59 5.06
N MET A 128 24.45 7.62 4.24
CA MET A 128 23.34 7.76 3.30
C MET A 128 23.80 7.39 1.89
N ALA A 129 22.98 6.65 1.18
CA ALA A 129 23.14 6.37 -0.23
C ALA A 129 21.99 6.96 -1.04
N VAL A 130 22.23 7.19 -2.31
CA VAL A 130 21.29 7.77 -3.28
C VAL A 130 20.74 6.62 -4.13
N TYR A 131 19.43 6.60 -4.30
CA TYR A 131 18.75 5.59 -5.10
C TYR A 131 17.83 6.25 -6.14
N ASP A 132 18.05 5.92 -7.39
CA ASP A 132 17.19 6.34 -8.50
C ASP A 132 16.18 5.24 -8.81
N ASN A 133 14.93 5.63 -9.03
CA ASN A 133 13.88 4.68 -9.37
C ASN A 133 12.83 5.31 -10.29
N ILE A 134 11.99 4.48 -10.88
CA ILE A 134 10.88 4.89 -11.72
C ILE A 134 9.65 4.12 -11.28
N VAL A 135 8.56 4.83 -11.03
CA VAL A 135 7.23 4.24 -10.83
C VAL A 135 6.36 4.58 -12.03
N VAL A 136 5.67 3.58 -12.57
CA VAL A 136 4.70 3.76 -13.64
C VAL A 136 3.31 3.83 -13.03
N VAL A 137 2.76 5.03 -12.95
CA VAL A 137 1.36 5.26 -12.56
C VAL A 137 0.47 4.78 -13.69
N ASN A 138 -0.56 3.99 -13.37
CA ASN A 138 -1.50 3.49 -14.36
C ASN A 138 -2.93 3.63 -13.86
N LEU A 139 -3.73 4.46 -14.53
CA LEU A 139 -5.13 4.71 -14.19
C LEU A 139 -6.06 3.52 -14.52
N GLU A 140 -5.58 2.55 -15.30
CA GLU A 140 -6.36 1.34 -15.62
C GLU A 140 -6.47 0.37 -14.43
N TYR A 141 -5.60 0.50 -13.41
CA TYR A 141 -5.70 -0.27 -12.16
C TYR A 141 -6.82 0.22 -11.23
N ARG A 142 -7.92 0.70 -11.77
CA ARG A 142 -9.11 1.01 -10.97
C ARG A 142 -9.72 -0.30 -10.48
N GLU A 143 -9.73 -0.48 -9.18
CA GLU A 143 -10.57 -1.51 -8.59
C GLU A 143 -12.03 -1.18 -8.89
N GLY A 144 -12.65 -2.07 -9.63
CA GLY A 144 -14.04 -1.95 -10.02
C GLY A 144 -15.01 -2.02 -8.84
#